data_d509434d71eae8f610761dc7b91f1085
#
_entry.id   d509434d71eae8f610761dc7b91f1085
#
_cell.length_a   1.000
_cell.length_b   1.000
_cell.length_c   1.000
_cell.angle_alpha   90.00
_cell.angle_beta   90.00
_cell.angle_gamma   90.00
#
_symmetry.space_group_name_H-M   'P 1'
#
loop_
_entity.id
_entity.type
_entity.pdbx_description
1 polymer ?
#
loop_
_entity_poly.entity_id
_entity_poly.type
_entity_poly.pdbx_seq_one_letter_code
_entity_poly.pdbx_strand_id
1 'polypeptide(L)'
;MNFVEELRWRGMLQDIMPGTEELLSKEQVTAYLGIDPTADSLHIGHLCGVMILRHLQRCGHKPLALIGGATGMIGDPSGKSAERNLLNEETLRHNQACIKKQLAKFLDFESDVPNRAELVNNYDWMKDFTFLDFVREVGKHITVNYMMAKDSVKRRLNGEARDGLSFTEFTYQLLQGYDFLHLYETKGCKLQMGGSDQWGNITTGAESVSYTHLRAHE
;
A
#
# COMPACT_ATOMS: atom_id res chain seq x y z
N MET A 1 -23.77 -4.21 7.40
CA MET A 1 -22.87 -5.37 7.14
C MET A 1 -21.54 -5.02 7.74
N ASN A 2 -20.96 -5.88 8.59
CA ASN A 2 -19.66 -5.61 9.21
C ASN A 2 -18.54 -6.11 8.26
N PHE A 3 -17.60 -5.24 7.92
CA PHE A 3 -16.55 -5.55 6.97
C PHE A 3 -15.61 -6.66 7.48
N VAL A 4 -15.20 -6.59 8.74
CA VAL A 4 -14.29 -7.57 9.33
C VAL A 4 -14.92 -8.96 9.43
N GLU A 5 -16.20 -9.02 9.84
CA GLU A 5 -16.96 -10.27 9.88
C GLU A 5 -17.13 -10.88 8.48
N GLU A 6 -17.40 -10.05 7.46
CA GLU A 6 -17.50 -10.49 6.06
C GLU A 6 -16.19 -11.12 5.56
N LEU A 7 -15.04 -10.48 5.86
CA LEU A 7 -13.74 -11.04 5.50
C LEU A 7 -13.41 -12.33 6.28
N ARG A 8 -13.75 -12.36 7.57
CA ARG A 8 -13.56 -13.54 8.43
C ARG A 8 -14.37 -14.74 7.93
N TRP A 9 -15.64 -14.52 7.62
CA TRP A 9 -16.52 -15.55 7.08
C TRP A 9 -16.01 -16.11 5.74
N ARG A 10 -15.40 -15.28 4.90
CA ARG A 10 -14.83 -15.69 3.62
C ARG A 10 -13.45 -16.33 3.71
N GLY A 11 -12.84 -16.38 4.88
CA GLY A 11 -11.45 -16.81 5.05
C GLY A 11 -10.42 -15.88 4.42
N MET A 12 -10.78 -14.59 4.25
CA MET A 12 -9.93 -13.56 3.65
C MET A 12 -9.16 -12.73 4.69
N LEU A 13 -9.44 -12.92 5.98
CA LEU A 13 -8.74 -12.23 7.07
C LEU A 13 -7.69 -13.16 7.68
N GLN A 14 -6.43 -12.74 7.63
CA GLN A 14 -5.31 -13.44 8.29
C GLN A 14 -4.90 -12.72 9.57
N ASP A 15 -4.55 -11.45 9.47
CA ASP A 15 -4.12 -10.63 10.58
C ASP A 15 -4.81 -9.28 10.57
N ILE A 16 -4.99 -8.68 11.75
CA ILE A 16 -5.61 -7.36 11.91
C ILE A 16 -4.96 -6.63 13.09
N MET A 17 -4.65 -5.36 12.90
CA MET A 17 -4.11 -4.51 13.96
C MET A 17 -5.16 -4.27 15.04
N PRO A 18 -4.78 -4.26 16.34
CA PRO A 18 -5.68 -3.91 17.43
C PRO A 18 -6.38 -2.57 17.19
N GLY A 19 -7.67 -2.51 17.53
CA GLY A 19 -8.49 -1.30 17.37
C GLY A 19 -9.11 -1.11 15.97
N THR A 20 -8.67 -1.84 14.94
CA THR A 20 -9.19 -1.69 13.57
C THR A 20 -10.68 -2.04 13.48
N GLU A 21 -11.11 -3.13 14.12
CA GLU A 21 -12.53 -3.55 14.12
C GLU A 21 -13.43 -2.54 14.82
N GLU A 22 -12.94 -1.97 15.92
CA GLU A 22 -13.62 -0.91 16.65
C GLU A 22 -13.74 0.38 15.81
N LEU A 23 -12.67 0.79 15.13
CA LEU A 23 -12.66 1.94 14.23
C LEU A 23 -13.69 1.78 13.10
N LEU A 24 -13.69 0.62 12.42
CA LEU A 24 -14.60 0.31 11.32
C LEU A 24 -16.08 0.23 11.78
N SER A 25 -16.33 -0.04 13.05
CA SER A 25 -17.69 -0.07 13.60
C SER A 25 -18.24 1.30 13.97
N LYS A 26 -17.35 2.28 14.25
CA LYS A 26 -17.72 3.61 14.74
C LYS A 26 -17.94 4.64 13.66
N GLU A 27 -17.19 4.56 12.56
CA GLU A 27 -17.20 5.59 11.53
C GLU A 27 -16.99 5.02 10.13
N GLN A 28 -17.33 5.83 9.12
CA GLN A 28 -16.91 5.56 7.74
C GLN A 28 -15.39 5.75 7.61
N VAL A 29 -14.68 4.69 7.29
CA VAL A 29 -13.22 4.69 7.17
C VAL A 29 -12.82 4.76 5.71
N THR A 30 -11.86 5.64 5.39
CA THR A 30 -11.12 5.60 4.14
C THR A 30 -9.97 4.62 4.30
N ALA A 31 -9.89 3.64 3.40
CA ALA A 31 -8.84 2.62 3.42
C ALA A 31 -8.25 2.38 2.02
N TYR A 32 -6.97 2.00 1.94
CA TYR A 32 -6.33 1.75 0.66
C TYR A 32 -5.70 0.36 0.55
N LEU A 33 -5.54 -0.06 -0.70
CA LEU A 33 -4.77 -1.23 -1.10
C LEU A 33 -3.96 -0.88 -2.35
N GLY A 34 -2.68 -1.21 -2.34
CA GLY A 34 -1.75 -0.95 -3.43
C GLY A 34 -1.78 -2.04 -4.51
N ILE A 35 -1.70 -1.61 -5.76
CA ILE A 35 -1.61 -2.47 -6.94
C ILE A 35 -0.49 -1.94 -7.82
N ASP A 36 0.57 -2.73 -8.01
CA ASP A 36 1.66 -2.37 -8.92
C ASP A 36 1.24 -2.58 -10.38
N PRO A 37 1.35 -1.56 -11.25
CA PRO A 37 0.92 -1.61 -12.63
C PRO A 37 1.98 -2.27 -13.54
N THR A 38 2.38 -3.49 -13.21
CA THR A 38 3.45 -4.24 -13.92
C THR A 38 3.04 -4.73 -15.31
N ALA A 39 1.74 -4.72 -15.62
CA ALA A 39 1.16 -5.06 -16.91
C ALA A 39 -0.13 -4.26 -17.14
N ASP A 40 -0.66 -4.29 -18.34
CA ASP A 40 -1.93 -3.68 -18.74
C ASP A 40 -3.17 -4.45 -18.25
N SER A 41 -2.98 -5.56 -17.57
CA SER A 41 -4.05 -6.40 -17.04
C SER A 41 -3.78 -6.92 -15.64
N LEU A 42 -4.86 -7.00 -14.85
CA LEU A 42 -4.87 -7.71 -13.57
C LEU A 42 -4.86 -9.22 -13.82
N HIS A 43 -4.19 -9.96 -12.94
CA HIS A 43 -4.23 -11.41 -12.90
C HIS A 43 -4.98 -11.92 -11.65
N ILE A 44 -5.17 -13.23 -11.55
CA ILE A 44 -5.94 -13.85 -10.46
C ILE A 44 -5.41 -13.49 -9.05
N GLY A 45 -4.09 -13.29 -8.91
CA GLY A 45 -3.50 -12.88 -7.63
C GLY A 45 -3.96 -11.49 -7.17
N HIS A 46 -4.28 -10.58 -8.09
CA HIS A 46 -4.84 -9.26 -7.74
C HIS A 46 -6.31 -9.34 -7.33
N LEU A 47 -7.04 -10.36 -7.77
CA LEU A 47 -8.49 -10.45 -7.55
C LEU A 47 -8.83 -10.47 -6.06
N CYS A 48 -8.03 -11.12 -5.24
CA CYS A 48 -8.24 -11.11 -3.79
C CYS A 48 -8.24 -9.68 -3.23
N GLY A 49 -7.23 -8.88 -3.55
CA GLY A 49 -7.15 -7.49 -3.13
C GLY A 49 -8.30 -6.63 -3.67
N VAL A 50 -8.68 -6.83 -4.94
CA VAL A 50 -9.84 -6.15 -5.55
C VAL A 50 -11.12 -6.50 -4.82
N MET A 51 -11.30 -7.77 -4.42
CA MET A 51 -12.47 -8.20 -3.66
C MET A 51 -12.49 -7.63 -2.23
N ILE A 52 -11.33 -7.45 -1.59
CA ILE A 52 -11.24 -6.75 -0.30
C ILE A 52 -11.75 -5.30 -0.45
N LEU A 53 -11.27 -4.56 -1.45
CA LEU A 53 -11.76 -3.19 -1.72
C LEU A 53 -13.26 -3.17 -2.03
N ARG A 54 -13.77 -4.15 -2.80
CA ARG A 54 -15.20 -4.27 -3.09
C ARG A 54 -16.04 -4.51 -1.83
N HIS A 55 -15.62 -5.41 -0.96
CA HIS A 55 -16.30 -5.66 0.31
C HIS A 55 -16.27 -4.45 1.23
N LEU A 56 -15.14 -3.75 1.29
CA LEU A 56 -15.00 -2.48 2.01
C LEU A 56 -16.05 -1.47 1.54
N GLN A 57 -16.16 -1.25 0.23
CA GLN A 57 -17.14 -0.31 -0.34
C GLN A 57 -18.59 -0.73 -0.05
N ARG A 58 -18.90 -2.02 -0.19
CA ARG A 58 -20.24 -2.56 0.12
C ARG A 58 -20.64 -2.43 1.58
N CYS A 59 -19.66 -2.40 2.48
CA CYS A 59 -19.88 -2.18 3.91
C CYS A 59 -19.95 -0.69 4.29
N GLY A 60 -19.94 0.21 3.30
CA GLY A 60 -20.13 1.66 3.52
C GLY A 60 -18.85 2.45 3.74
N HIS A 61 -17.68 1.81 3.66
CA HIS A 61 -16.36 2.47 3.78
C HIS A 61 -15.84 2.94 2.42
N LYS A 62 -14.91 3.89 2.41
CA LYS A 62 -14.36 4.48 1.18
C LYS A 62 -13.06 3.78 0.75
N PRO A 63 -13.05 3.04 -0.38
CA PRO A 63 -11.84 2.43 -0.91
C PRO A 63 -11.01 3.41 -1.74
N LEU A 64 -9.71 3.43 -1.50
CA LEU A 64 -8.71 3.99 -2.40
C LEU A 64 -7.96 2.85 -3.08
N ALA A 65 -8.04 2.76 -4.41
CA ALA A 65 -7.20 1.87 -5.18
C ALA A 65 -5.90 2.62 -5.51
N LEU A 66 -4.81 2.29 -4.83
CA LEU A 66 -3.51 2.91 -5.05
C LEU A 66 -2.78 2.19 -6.19
N ILE A 67 -2.51 2.90 -7.26
CA ILE A 67 -1.59 2.43 -8.30
C ILE A 67 -0.17 2.76 -7.88
N GLY A 68 0.65 1.72 -7.76
CA GLY A 68 2.06 1.83 -7.42
C GLY A 68 2.90 2.33 -8.58
N GLY A 69 2.69 3.58 -9.01
CA GLY A 69 3.43 4.17 -10.13
C GLY A 69 4.90 4.34 -9.81
N ALA A 70 5.24 4.99 -8.71
CA ALA A 70 6.62 5.15 -8.26
C ALA A 70 7.21 3.81 -7.80
N THR A 71 6.47 3.04 -7.02
CA THR A 71 6.91 1.72 -6.53
C THR A 71 7.06 0.71 -7.66
N GLY A 72 6.23 0.77 -8.70
CA GLY A 72 6.36 -0.06 -9.91
C GLY A 72 7.60 0.25 -10.75
N MET A 73 8.13 1.49 -10.68
CA MET A 73 9.40 1.87 -11.31
C MET A 73 10.61 1.33 -10.55
N ILE A 74 10.46 0.98 -9.28
CA ILE A 74 11.54 0.47 -8.41
C ILE A 74 11.44 -1.05 -8.28
N GLY A 75 10.23 -1.58 -8.13
CA GLY A 75 9.93 -3.00 -7.97
C GLY A 75 9.91 -3.45 -6.51
N ASP A 76 8.80 -4.10 -6.11
CA ASP A 76 8.65 -4.69 -4.77
C ASP A 76 9.58 -5.90 -4.59
N PRO A 77 10.49 -5.88 -3.59
CA PRO A 77 11.37 -7.00 -3.30
C PRO A 77 10.65 -8.17 -2.59
N SER A 78 9.42 -7.99 -2.12
CA SER A 78 8.69 -9.00 -1.34
C SER A 78 8.43 -10.25 -2.16
N GLY A 79 8.98 -11.39 -1.69
CA GLY A 79 8.72 -12.71 -2.26
C GLY A 79 9.38 -13.01 -3.62
N LYS A 80 10.38 -12.22 -4.08
CA LYS A 80 11.05 -12.41 -5.38
C LYS A 80 12.55 -12.46 -5.28
N SER A 81 13.17 -13.22 -6.20
CA SER A 81 14.60 -13.47 -6.26
C SER A 81 15.33 -12.74 -7.40
N ALA A 82 14.61 -11.97 -8.24
CA ALA A 82 15.20 -11.28 -9.39
C ALA A 82 14.71 -9.82 -9.47
N GLU A 83 15.64 -8.93 -9.87
CA GLU A 83 15.38 -7.52 -10.15
C GLU A 83 14.38 -7.37 -11.31
N ARG A 84 13.41 -6.46 -11.18
CA ARG A 84 12.39 -6.24 -12.21
C ARG A 84 12.87 -5.29 -13.31
N ASN A 85 12.35 -5.46 -14.52
CA ASN A 85 12.45 -4.45 -15.57
C ASN A 85 11.74 -3.17 -15.12
N LEU A 86 12.46 -2.07 -15.09
CA LEU A 86 11.95 -0.76 -14.72
C LEU A 86 10.97 -0.26 -15.80
N LEU A 87 9.79 0.17 -15.38
CA LEU A 87 8.78 0.74 -16.29
C LEU A 87 9.11 2.22 -16.55
N ASN A 88 8.89 2.67 -17.80
CA ASN A 88 8.88 4.10 -18.10
C ASN A 88 7.50 4.71 -17.82
N GLU A 89 7.42 6.05 -17.76
CA GLU A 89 6.19 6.75 -17.40
C GLU A 89 5.05 6.50 -18.40
N GLU A 90 5.33 6.40 -19.70
CA GLU A 90 4.32 6.16 -20.72
C GLU A 90 3.64 4.80 -20.52
N THR A 91 4.43 3.75 -20.38
CA THR A 91 3.93 2.39 -20.10
C THR A 91 3.14 2.34 -18.80
N LEU A 92 3.63 3.04 -17.77
CA LEU A 92 2.99 3.13 -16.47
C LEU A 92 1.59 3.78 -16.58
N ARG A 93 1.46 4.92 -17.27
CA ARG A 93 0.18 5.61 -17.49
C ARG A 93 -0.78 4.76 -18.33
N HIS A 94 -0.26 4.06 -19.34
CA HIS A 94 -1.05 3.10 -20.12
C HIS A 94 -1.61 1.98 -19.24
N ASN A 95 -0.76 1.31 -18.47
CA ASN A 95 -1.16 0.22 -17.58
C ASN A 95 -2.17 0.71 -16.53
N GLN A 96 -1.94 1.89 -15.93
CA GLN A 96 -2.87 2.52 -14.99
C GLN A 96 -4.27 2.71 -15.61
N ALA A 97 -4.35 3.20 -16.83
CA ALA A 97 -5.63 3.40 -17.51
C ALA A 97 -6.34 2.06 -17.80
N CYS A 98 -5.60 1.03 -18.16
CA CYS A 98 -6.13 -0.31 -18.41
C CYS A 98 -6.62 -0.96 -17.09
N ILE A 99 -5.85 -0.84 -16.01
CA ILE A 99 -6.22 -1.34 -14.68
C ILE A 99 -7.48 -0.63 -14.16
N LYS A 100 -7.58 0.70 -14.32
CA LYS A 100 -8.76 1.46 -13.93
C LYS A 100 -10.04 0.91 -14.57
N LYS A 101 -10.01 0.63 -15.87
CA LYS A 101 -11.16 0.04 -16.60
C LYS A 101 -11.57 -1.33 -16.05
N GLN A 102 -10.61 -2.12 -15.59
CA GLN A 102 -10.88 -3.43 -14.98
C GLN A 102 -11.45 -3.28 -13.56
N LEU A 103 -10.87 -2.38 -12.75
CA LEU A 103 -11.36 -2.09 -11.39
C LEU A 103 -12.79 -1.54 -11.40
N ALA A 104 -13.16 -0.75 -12.40
CA ALA A 104 -14.52 -0.19 -12.54
C ALA A 104 -15.62 -1.26 -12.72
N LYS A 105 -15.25 -2.52 -13.02
CA LYS A 105 -16.20 -3.65 -13.01
C LYS A 105 -16.56 -4.12 -11.59
N PHE A 106 -15.76 -3.77 -10.60
CA PHE A 106 -15.89 -4.23 -9.22
C PHE A 106 -16.21 -3.10 -8.24
N LEU A 107 -15.69 -1.90 -8.51
CA LEU A 107 -15.77 -0.73 -7.63
C LEU A 107 -16.57 0.37 -8.33
N ASP A 108 -17.35 1.07 -7.56
CA ASP A 108 -18.06 2.28 -8.02
C ASP A 108 -17.18 3.51 -7.86
N PHE A 109 -16.75 4.07 -8.99
CA PHE A 109 -15.93 5.29 -9.08
C PHE A 109 -16.74 6.53 -9.49
N GLU A 110 -18.03 6.37 -9.84
CA GLU A 110 -18.78 7.40 -10.54
C GLU A 110 -19.98 7.94 -9.77
N SER A 111 -20.62 7.12 -8.94
CA SER A 111 -21.80 7.54 -8.18
C SER A 111 -21.49 8.67 -7.21
N ASP A 112 -22.45 9.56 -7.01
CA ASP A 112 -22.35 10.65 -6.03
C ASP A 112 -22.71 10.18 -4.63
N VAL A 113 -21.85 9.32 -4.07
CA VAL A 113 -21.98 8.74 -2.72
C VAL A 113 -20.71 8.97 -1.91
N PRO A 114 -20.81 9.11 -0.57
CA PRO A 114 -19.65 9.42 0.28
C PRO A 114 -18.53 8.37 0.22
N ASN A 115 -18.87 7.10 -0.03
CA ASN A 115 -17.95 5.99 -0.12
C ASN A 115 -17.60 5.60 -1.57
N ARG A 116 -17.75 6.52 -2.51
CA ARG A 116 -17.26 6.35 -3.88
C ARG A 116 -15.78 6.01 -3.86
N ALA A 117 -15.39 5.01 -4.65
CA ALA A 117 -13.99 4.62 -4.80
C ALA A 117 -13.18 5.74 -5.47
N GLU A 118 -11.91 5.81 -5.13
CA GLU A 118 -10.97 6.74 -5.76
C GLU A 118 -9.73 5.98 -6.23
N LEU A 119 -9.26 6.29 -7.44
CA LEU A 119 -7.99 5.80 -7.94
C LEU A 119 -6.92 6.86 -7.67
N VAL A 120 -5.86 6.48 -7.00
CA VAL A 120 -4.71 7.35 -6.70
C VAL A 120 -3.43 6.70 -7.22
N ASN A 121 -2.39 7.51 -7.49
CA ASN A 121 -1.12 7.02 -8.00
C ASN A 121 0.02 7.63 -7.18
N ASN A 122 0.86 6.80 -6.57
CA ASN A 122 1.96 7.31 -5.76
C ASN A 122 3.05 8.02 -6.56
N TYR A 123 3.12 7.83 -7.87
CA TYR A 123 3.99 8.64 -8.72
C TYR A 123 3.65 10.13 -8.66
N ASP A 124 2.36 10.49 -8.48
CA ASP A 124 1.92 11.88 -8.49
C ASP A 124 2.47 12.71 -7.32
N TRP A 125 2.76 12.10 -6.17
CA TRP A 125 3.40 12.76 -5.02
C TRP A 125 4.86 12.44 -4.85
N MET A 126 5.37 11.34 -5.43
CA MET A 126 6.77 10.95 -5.32
C MET A 126 7.68 11.64 -6.34
N LYS A 127 7.18 11.94 -7.55
CA LYS A 127 7.97 12.46 -8.66
C LYS A 127 8.65 13.81 -8.37
N ASP A 128 8.06 14.60 -7.47
CA ASP A 128 8.53 15.95 -7.14
C ASP A 128 9.53 15.95 -5.96
N PHE A 129 9.73 14.81 -5.28
CA PHE A 129 10.76 14.71 -4.27
C PHE A 129 12.16 14.72 -4.88
N THR A 130 13.02 15.63 -4.39
CA THR A 130 14.46 15.42 -4.55
C THR A 130 14.95 14.35 -3.58
N PHE A 131 16.07 13.71 -3.87
CA PHE A 131 16.66 12.75 -2.95
C PHE A 131 16.91 13.34 -1.55
N LEU A 132 17.38 14.59 -1.48
CA LEU A 132 17.63 15.26 -0.20
C LEU A 132 16.33 15.51 0.57
N ASP A 133 15.29 15.94 -0.11
CA ASP A 133 13.99 16.17 0.53
C ASP A 133 13.41 14.86 1.07
N PHE A 134 13.49 13.78 0.29
CA PHE A 134 13.02 12.47 0.73
C PHE A 134 13.76 11.97 1.97
N VAL A 135 15.09 12.06 1.98
CA VAL A 135 15.90 11.66 3.15
C VAL A 135 15.55 12.52 4.37
N ARG A 136 15.40 13.84 4.19
CA ARG A 136 15.10 14.77 5.28
C ARG A 136 13.67 14.60 5.82
N GLU A 137 12.68 14.45 4.95
CA GLU A 137 11.27 14.46 5.36
C GLU A 137 10.74 13.06 5.70
N VAL A 138 11.19 12.03 5.00
CA VAL A 138 10.74 10.65 5.19
C VAL A 138 11.74 9.84 6.02
N GLY A 139 13.02 9.93 5.67
CA GLY A 139 14.07 9.10 6.29
C GLY A 139 14.23 9.31 7.81
N LYS A 140 13.94 10.52 8.32
CA LYS A 140 14.03 10.83 9.76
C LYS A 140 13.03 10.07 10.64
N HIS A 141 11.93 9.55 10.07
CA HIS A 141 10.85 8.93 10.84
C HIS A 141 11.01 7.43 11.04
N ILE A 142 11.94 6.79 10.32
CA ILE A 142 12.15 5.34 10.41
C ILE A 142 13.62 5.06 10.65
N THR A 143 13.91 4.30 11.72
CA THR A 143 15.30 3.96 12.04
C THR A 143 15.80 2.79 11.17
N VAL A 144 17.11 2.80 10.87
CA VAL A 144 17.75 1.69 10.17
C VAL A 144 17.58 0.37 10.94
N ASN A 145 17.66 0.42 12.28
CA ASN A 145 17.45 -0.77 13.12
C ASN A 145 16.06 -1.37 12.93
N TYR A 146 15.02 -0.54 12.81
CA TYR A 146 13.66 -0.98 12.52
C TYR A 146 13.58 -1.64 11.13
N MET A 147 14.18 -1.01 10.11
CA MET A 147 14.21 -1.57 8.76
C MET A 147 14.94 -2.90 8.69
N MET A 148 16.07 -3.02 9.39
CA MET A 148 16.88 -4.23 9.48
C MET A 148 16.19 -5.37 10.26
N ALA A 149 15.27 -5.04 11.16
CA ALA A 149 14.53 -6.02 11.95
C ALA A 149 13.44 -6.77 11.16
N LYS A 150 13.08 -6.31 9.96
CA LYS A 150 12.07 -6.95 9.11
C LYS A 150 12.54 -8.35 8.64
N ASP A 151 11.64 -9.32 8.65
CA ASP A 151 11.97 -10.70 8.26
C ASP A 151 12.42 -10.80 6.80
N SER A 152 11.83 -10.02 5.90
CA SER A 152 12.23 -9.94 4.50
C SER A 152 13.68 -9.46 4.34
N VAL A 153 14.10 -8.48 5.13
CA VAL A 153 15.46 -7.94 5.14
C VAL A 153 16.43 -8.94 5.78
N LYS A 154 16.07 -9.51 6.95
CA LYS A 154 16.90 -10.50 7.65
C LYS A 154 17.21 -11.72 6.79
N ARG A 155 16.22 -12.27 6.09
CA ARG A 155 16.42 -13.43 5.20
C ARG A 155 17.45 -13.14 4.09
N ARG A 156 17.39 -11.94 3.51
CA ARG A 156 18.33 -11.51 2.46
C ARG A 156 19.74 -11.31 3.01
N LEU A 157 19.89 -10.72 4.19
CA LEU A 157 21.17 -10.49 4.84
C LEU A 157 21.83 -11.79 5.36
N ASN A 158 21.05 -12.75 5.79
CA ASN A 158 21.54 -14.04 6.30
C ASN A 158 21.93 -15.02 5.20
N GLY A 159 21.92 -14.61 3.93
CA GLY A 159 22.36 -15.43 2.81
C GLY A 159 21.36 -16.48 2.33
N GLU A 160 20.10 -16.39 2.72
CA GLU A 160 19.01 -17.24 2.21
C GLU A 160 18.67 -16.94 0.74
N ALA A 161 19.11 -15.77 0.23
CA ALA A 161 19.04 -15.42 -1.17
C ALA A 161 20.45 -15.38 -1.79
N ARG A 162 20.59 -15.83 -3.05
CA ARG A 162 21.87 -15.85 -3.76
C ARG A 162 22.46 -14.46 -3.97
N ASP A 163 21.59 -13.45 -4.13
CA ASP A 163 21.97 -12.06 -4.32
C ASP A 163 21.68 -11.28 -3.04
N GLY A 164 22.58 -10.35 -2.67
CA GLY A 164 22.41 -9.47 -1.53
C GLY A 164 21.17 -8.57 -1.68
N LEU A 165 20.89 -7.74 -0.68
CA LEU A 165 19.84 -6.74 -0.70
C LEU A 165 20.39 -5.45 -1.34
N SER A 166 19.79 -4.98 -2.45
CA SER A 166 20.17 -3.69 -3.05
C SER A 166 19.66 -2.51 -2.22
N PHE A 167 20.29 -1.34 -2.37
CA PHE A 167 19.82 -0.12 -1.72
C PHE A 167 18.39 0.23 -2.15
N THR A 168 18.07 0.02 -3.43
CA THR A 168 16.74 0.23 -4.00
C THR A 168 15.68 -0.62 -3.30
N GLU A 169 15.95 -1.93 -3.17
CA GLU A 169 15.05 -2.85 -2.47
C GLU A 169 14.91 -2.51 -0.98
N PHE A 170 16.02 -2.11 -0.34
CA PHE A 170 16.02 -1.72 1.07
C PHE A 170 15.17 -0.49 1.32
N THR A 171 15.23 0.52 0.43
CA THR A 171 14.49 1.77 0.57
C THR A 171 13.02 1.66 0.14
N TYR A 172 12.61 0.60 -0.55
CA TYR A 172 11.22 0.38 -0.98
C TYR A 172 10.22 0.50 0.18
N GLN A 173 10.54 -0.06 1.34
CA GLN A 173 9.69 0.01 2.52
C GLN A 173 9.45 1.45 3.01
N LEU A 174 10.38 2.38 2.77
CA LEU A 174 10.20 3.80 3.10
C LEU A 174 9.20 4.47 2.15
N LEU A 175 9.28 4.14 0.86
CA LEU A 175 8.35 4.66 -0.15
C LEU A 175 6.92 4.23 0.16
N GLN A 176 6.72 2.94 0.41
CA GLN A 176 5.39 2.42 0.75
C GLN A 176 4.90 2.93 2.12
N GLY A 177 5.80 3.11 3.08
CA GLY A 177 5.47 3.72 4.37
C GLY A 177 5.01 5.17 4.22
N TYR A 178 5.67 5.93 3.35
CA TYR A 178 5.29 7.30 3.03
C TYR A 178 3.95 7.39 2.30
N ASP A 179 3.60 6.42 1.45
CA ASP A 179 2.27 6.38 0.81
C ASP A 179 1.15 6.41 1.84
N PHE A 180 1.28 5.66 2.94
CA PHE A 180 0.26 5.68 3.99
C PHE A 180 0.21 7.03 4.70
N LEU A 181 1.36 7.61 5.06
CA LEU A 181 1.42 8.94 5.67
C LEU A 181 0.79 9.99 4.78
N HIS A 182 1.16 10.04 3.50
CA HIS A 182 0.60 10.97 2.52
C HIS A 182 -0.93 10.83 2.38
N LEU A 183 -1.42 9.60 2.28
CA LEU A 183 -2.86 9.33 2.18
C LEU A 183 -3.60 9.65 3.49
N TYR A 184 -2.96 9.45 4.64
CA TYR A 184 -3.51 9.85 5.92
C TYR A 184 -3.70 11.37 5.99
N GLU A 185 -2.68 12.14 5.64
CA GLU A 185 -2.69 13.61 5.70
C GLU A 185 -3.62 14.24 4.66
N THR A 186 -3.65 13.71 3.43
CA THR A 186 -4.36 14.33 2.30
C THR A 186 -5.75 13.79 2.05
N LYS A 187 -6.03 12.55 2.45
CA LYS A 187 -7.30 11.84 2.18
C LYS A 187 -8.01 11.35 3.46
N GLY A 188 -7.43 11.57 4.63
CA GLY A 188 -7.96 11.02 5.88
C GLY A 188 -7.96 9.48 5.90
N CYS A 189 -7.04 8.85 5.16
CA CYS A 189 -6.95 7.39 5.06
C CYS A 189 -6.41 6.81 6.38
N LYS A 190 -7.21 6.00 7.06
CA LYS A 190 -6.88 5.45 8.38
C LYS A 190 -6.53 3.96 8.37
N LEU A 191 -6.65 3.28 7.22
CA LEU A 191 -6.42 1.84 7.13
C LEU A 191 -5.67 1.48 5.85
N GLN A 192 -4.60 0.71 6.01
CA GLN A 192 -3.89 0.04 4.93
C GLN A 192 -4.26 -1.44 4.91
N MET A 193 -4.49 -1.98 3.71
CA MET A 193 -4.82 -3.39 3.49
C MET A 193 -3.88 -3.98 2.44
N GLY A 194 -3.65 -5.29 2.51
CA GLY A 194 -2.81 -6.01 1.56
C GLY A 194 -2.85 -7.51 1.76
N GLY A 195 -2.11 -8.25 0.94
CA GLY A 195 -1.85 -9.67 1.16
C GLY A 195 -0.98 -9.92 2.39
N SER A 196 -0.92 -11.15 2.87
CA SER A 196 -0.09 -11.54 4.02
C SER A 196 1.40 -11.27 3.82
N ASP A 197 1.87 -11.32 2.58
CA ASP A 197 3.23 -10.96 2.18
C ASP A 197 3.54 -9.47 2.40
N GLN A 198 2.52 -8.61 2.46
CA GLN A 198 2.63 -7.16 2.67
C GLN A 198 2.64 -6.75 4.15
N TRP A 199 2.50 -7.68 5.10
CA TRP A 199 2.40 -7.36 6.52
C TRP A 199 3.56 -6.48 7.03
N GLY A 200 4.80 -6.79 6.61
CA GLY A 200 5.96 -5.98 6.94
C GLY A 200 5.89 -4.54 6.45
N ASN A 201 5.38 -4.32 5.25
CA ASN A 201 5.22 -2.98 4.66
C ASN A 201 4.06 -2.23 5.32
N ILE A 202 2.94 -2.90 5.62
CA ILE A 202 1.78 -2.35 6.32
C ILE A 202 2.19 -1.82 7.71
N THR A 203 2.92 -2.59 8.48
CA THR A 203 3.41 -2.17 9.79
C THR A 203 4.39 -1.00 9.70
N THR A 204 5.19 -0.89 8.63
CA THR A 204 6.06 0.28 8.38
C THR A 204 5.23 1.54 8.14
N GLY A 205 4.16 1.45 7.37
CA GLY A 205 3.25 2.57 7.14
C GLY A 205 2.58 3.04 8.43
N ALA A 206 2.08 2.10 9.24
CA ALA A 206 1.48 2.41 10.53
C ALA A 206 2.48 3.08 11.51
N GLU A 207 3.74 2.62 11.54
CA GLU A 207 4.80 3.24 12.34
C GLU A 207 5.11 4.67 11.87
N SER A 208 5.17 4.91 10.55
CA SER A 208 5.39 6.25 9.99
C SER A 208 4.31 7.24 10.43
N VAL A 209 3.04 6.86 10.35
CA VAL A 209 1.91 7.69 10.81
C VAL A 209 1.98 7.91 12.32
N SER A 210 2.23 6.86 13.10
CA SER A 210 2.33 6.94 14.56
C SER A 210 3.45 7.88 15.00
N TYR A 211 4.63 7.79 14.37
CA TYR A 211 5.76 8.64 14.71
C TYR A 211 5.50 10.12 14.43
N THR A 212 4.86 10.43 13.31
CA THR A 212 4.61 11.83 12.90
C THR A 212 3.46 12.48 13.64
N HIS A 213 2.42 11.73 14.02
CA HIS A 213 1.19 12.29 14.57
C HIS A 213 0.95 11.99 16.06
N LEU A 214 1.49 10.88 16.58
CA LEU A 214 1.31 10.53 18.00
C LEU A 214 2.46 11.01 18.89
N ARG A 215 3.70 11.01 18.39
CA ARG A 215 4.86 11.51 19.16
C ARG A 215 5.11 13.01 19.05
N ALA A 216 4.45 13.70 18.14
CA ALA A 216 4.53 15.16 18.06
C ALA A 216 3.72 15.87 19.16
N HIS A 217 3.00 15.12 20.00
CA HIS A 217 2.20 15.62 21.13
C HIS A 217 2.76 15.26 22.51
N GLU A 218 3.93 14.61 22.57
CA GLU A 218 4.73 14.41 23.79
C GLU A 218 5.90 15.42 23.84
#